data_b9a70adb32cf094d5da5d67abc752fe0
#
_entry.id   b9a70adb32cf094d5da5d67abc752fe0
#
_cell.length_a   1.000
_cell.length_b   1.000
_cell.length_c   1.000
_cell.angle_alpha   90.00
_cell.angle_beta   90.00
_cell.angle_gamma   90.00
#
_symmetry.space_group_name_H-M   'P 1'
#
loop_
_entity.id
_entity.type
_entity.pdbx_description
1 polymer ?
#
loop_
_entity_poly.entity_id
_entity_poly.type
_entity_poly.pdbx_seq_one_letter_code
_entity_poly.pdbx_strand_id
1 'polypeptide(L)'
;MAGEDSSGALGSKDNADGPQEDLVNNNSYVSLDAIPAYDGKAYVAVNNNEPFFTDSDMTTTAFENYSDLDSLGRCGVAYANICKDIMPTEERGKIGMIKPSGWHTVKYDVIKDRYLYNRCHLIGYQLAGENANEKNLITGTRYLNVTGMLPFENEVADYVES
;
A
#
# COMPACT_ATOMS: atom_id res chain seq x y z
N MET A 1 -23.32 57.19 -29.79
CA MET A 1 -22.58 57.57 -28.55
C MET A 1 -22.27 56.30 -27.79
N ALA A 2 -21.03 56.13 -27.60
CA ALA A 2 -20.38 55.00 -27.01
C ALA A 2 -20.78 54.79 -25.54
N GLY A 3 -20.85 53.55 -25.11
CA GLY A 3 -20.94 53.11 -23.73
C GLY A 3 -20.05 51.90 -23.57
N GLU A 4 -19.03 52.04 -22.82
CA GLU A 4 -17.89 51.14 -22.68
C GLU A 4 -18.20 49.85 -21.93
N ASP A 5 -17.59 48.85 -22.42
CA ASP A 5 -17.43 47.49 -21.94
C ASP A 5 -16.54 47.50 -20.64
N SER A 6 -16.96 46.78 -19.59
CA SER A 6 -16.08 46.49 -18.47
C SER A 6 -16.08 44.96 -18.22
N SER A 7 -15.09 44.37 -18.82
CA SER A 7 -14.70 42.97 -18.58
C SER A 7 -14.25 42.77 -17.15
N GLY A 8 -15.03 42.00 -16.39
CA GLY A 8 -14.64 41.42 -15.11
C GLY A 8 -13.84 40.15 -15.32
N ALA A 9 -12.55 40.19 -15.07
CA ALA A 9 -11.66 39.05 -15.06
C ALA A 9 -12.00 38.13 -13.86
N LEU A 10 -12.47 36.94 -14.15
CA LEU A 10 -12.55 35.85 -13.17
C LEU A 10 -11.14 35.28 -12.94
N GLY A 11 -10.63 35.51 -11.75
CA GLY A 11 -9.39 34.93 -11.30
C GLY A 11 -9.43 33.41 -11.33
N SER A 12 -8.55 32.84 -12.11
CA SER A 12 -8.20 31.43 -12.09
C SER A 12 -7.65 31.09 -10.71
N LYS A 13 -8.28 30.16 -10.00
CA LYS A 13 -7.69 29.55 -8.82
C LYS A 13 -6.73 28.48 -9.33
N ASP A 14 -5.45 28.79 -9.19
CA ASP A 14 -4.40 27.81 -9.38
C ASP A 14 -4.60 26.69 -8.35
N ASN A 15 -5.03 25.54 -8.82
CA ASN A 15 -4.90 24.29 -8.09
C ASN A 15 -3.41 23.98 -8.04
N ALA A 16 -2.82 24.11 -6.86
CA ALA A 16 -1.49 23.59 -6.58
C ALA A 16 -1.60 22.06 -6.65
N ASP A 17 -1.36 21.53 -7.85
CA ASP A 17 -1.09 20.11 -8.08
C ASP A 17 0.33 19.88 -7.56
N GLY A 18 0.41 19.31 -6.34
CA GLY A 18 1.68 18.91 -5.75
C GLY A 18 2.24 17.73 -6.55
N PRO A 19 3.56 17.56 -6.60
CA PRO A 19 4.21 16.55 -7.44
C PRO A 19 3.92 15.14 -6.93
N GLN A 20 2.88 14.52 -7.48
CA GLN A 20 2.54 13.12 -7.23
C GLN A 20 3.21 12.15 -8.23
N GLU A 21 4.00 12.68 -9.17
CA GLU A 21 4.65 11.88 -10.23
C GLU A 21 6.04 11.36 -9.87
N ASP A 22 6.67 11.80 -8.78
CA ASP A 22 8.07 11.48 -8.48
C ASP A 22 8.30 10.27 -7.56
N LEU A 23 7.24 9.59 -7.11
CA LEU A 23 7.39 8.43 -6.19
C LEU A 23 7.71 7.10 -6.90
N VAL A 24 7.71 7.06 -8.22
CA VAL A 24 8.10 5.89 -8.98
C VAL A 24 9.29 6.22 -9.86
N ASN A 25 10.47 6.15 -9.29
CA ASN A 25 11.68 6.14 -10.08
C ASN A 25 11.63 4.91 -11.01
N ASN A 26 11.61 5.11 -12.33
CA ASN A 26 11.43 4.08 -13.38
C ASN A 26 12.43 2.91 -13.34
N ASN A 27 13.29 2.86 -12.34
CA ASN A 27 14.29 1.81 -12.12
C ASN A 27 14.04 0.99 -10.83
N SER A 28 12.92 1.17 -10.15
CA SER A 28 12.69 0.68 -8.78
C SER A 28 11.72 -0.50 -8.67
N TYR A 29 11.52 -1.29 -9.70
CA TYR A 29 10.65 -2.46 -9.60
C TYR A 29 11.18 -3.65 -10.40
N VAL A 30 10.84 -4.84 -9.94
CA VAL A 30 11.10 -6.06 -10.68
C VAL A 30 10.08 -6.21 -11.80
N SER A 31 10.56 -6.39 -13.04
CA SER A 31 9.66 -6.73 -14.15
C SER A 31 8.90 -8.02 -13.83
N LEU A 32 7.62 -8.07 -14.16
CA LEU A 32 6.81 -9.29 -13.99
C LEU A 32 7.41 -10.48 -14.77
N ASP A 33 8.07 -10.23 -15.88
CA ASP A 33 8.72 -11.25 -16.69
C ASP A 33 9.97 -11.85 -16.02
N ALA A 34 10.54 -11.16 -15.04
CA ALA A 34 11.66 -11.65 -14.23
C ALA A 34 11.23 -12.53 -13.05
N ILE A 35 9.94 -12.56 -12.74
CA ILE A 35 9.39 -13.40 -11.67
C ILE A 35 9.25 -14.84 -12.21
N PRO A 36 9.90 -15.84 -11.60
CA PRO A 36 9.80 -17.21 -12.06
C PRO A 36 8.39 -17.77 -11.88
N ALA A 37 8.06 -18.82 -12.61
CA ALA A 37 6.83 -19.54 -12.43
C ALA A 37 6.72 -20.08 -10.98
N TYR A 38 5.50 -20.16 -10.47
CA TYR A 38 5.24 -20.67 -9.12
C TYR A 38 5.75 -22.13 -8.97
N ASP A 39 6.59 -22.36 -7.98
CA ASP A 39 7.26 -23.63 -7.68
C ASP A 39 6.78 -24.29 -6.37
N GLY A 40 5.68 -23.82 -5.81
CA GLY A 40 5.13 -24.29 -4.53
C GLY A 40 5.55 -23.46 -3.31
N LYS A 41 6.41 -22.43 -3.48
CA LYS A 41 6.82 -21.55 -2.40
C LYS A 41 5.99 -20.28 -2.33
N ALA A 42 5.81 -19.75 -1.13
CA ALA A 42 5.00 -18.56 -0.90
C ALA A 42 5.65 -17.26 -1.43
N TYR A 43 6.95 -17.26 -1.59
CA TYR A 43 7.75 -16.12 -2.03
C TYR A 43 9.02 -16.58 -2.73
N VAL A 44 9.63 -15.69 -3.48
CA VAL A 44 10.87 -15.92 -4.23
C VAL A 44 11.77 -14.71 -4.09
N ALA A 45 13.09 -14.95 -4.02
CA ALA A 45 14.07 -13.86 -4.06
C ALA A 45 14.09 -13.24 -5.48
N VAL A 46 14.05 -11.91 -5.52
CA VAL A 46 14.22 -11.11 -6.73
C VAL A 46 15.36 -10.13 -6.51
N ASN A 47 16.00 -9.68 -7.59
CA ASN A 47 17.13 -8.75 -7.53
C ASN A 47 18.19 -9.15 -6.48
N ASN A 48 18.53 -10.46 -6.38
CA ASN A 48 19.44 -10.99 -5.36
C ASN A 48 19.06 -10.63 -3.92
N ASN A 49 17.80 -10.38 -3.66
CA ASN A 49 17.26 -9.93 -2.38
C ASN A 49 17.78 -8.55 -1.93
N GLU A 50 18.15 -7.72 -2.89
CA GLU A 50 18.57 -6.33 -2.66
C GLU A 50 17.41 -5.39 -2.97
N PRO A 51 16.98 -4.54 -2.01
CA PRO A 51 15.91 -3.56 -2.24
C PRO A 51 16.38 -2.45 -3.19
N PHE A 52 15.41 -1.79 -3.85
CA PHE A 52 15.66 -0.71 -4.80
C PHE A 52 15.64 0.69 -4.18
N PHE A 53 15.79 0.81 -2.87
CA PHE A 53 15.82 2.11 -2.21
C PHE A 53 17.02 2.92 -2.64
N THR A 54 16.80 4.20 -2.90
CA THR A 54 17.87 5.17 -3.16
C THR A 54 18.40 5.74 -1.85
N ASP A 55 19.56 6.40 -1.90
CA ASP A 55 20.10 7.10 -0.71
C ASP A 55 19.12 8.12 -0.13
N SER A 56 18.29 8.76 -0.97
CA SER A 56 17.25 9.69 -0.54
C SER A 56 16.07 9.04 0.17
N ASP A 57 15.84 7.76 -0.08
CA ASP A 57 14.80 6.97 0.60
C ASP A 57 15.25 6.54 2.01
N MET A 58 16.56 6.51 2.24
CA MET A 58 17.18 6.09 3.50
C MET A 58 17.13 7.22 4.53
N THR A 59 15.93 7.59 4.97
CA THR A 59 15.69 8.62 5.97
C THR A 59 15.41 8.02 7.35
N THR A 60 15.69 8.79 8.41
CA THR A 60 15.28 8.45 9.79
C THR A 60 13.94 9.08 10.17
N THR A 61 13.33 9.84 9.28
CA THR A 61 12.02 10.46 9.51
C THR A 61 10.91 9.46 9.21
N ALA A 62 10.04 9.20 10.17
CA ALA A 62 8.87 8.37 9.97
C ALA A 62 7.91 9.01 8.97
N PHE A 63 7.36 8.22 8.07
CA PHE A 63 6.30 8.64 7.16
C PHE A 63 5.49 7.43 6.69
N GLU A 64 4.28 7.72 6.22
CA GLU A 64 3.40 6.80 5.53
C GLU A 64 2.78 7.50 4.32
N ASN A 65 2.84 6.86 3.16
CA ASN A 65 2.24 7.34 1.94
C ASN A 65 1.43 6.24 1.27
N TYR A 66 0.21 6.55 0.89
CA TYR A 66 -0.70 5.66 0.19
C TYR A 66 -1.23 6.36 -1.05
N SER A 67 -0.91 5.84 -2.22
CA SER A 67 -1.41 6.36 -3.49
C SER A 67 -2.93 6.35 -3.55
N ASP A 68 -3.51 7.25 -4.32
CA ASP A 68 -4.93 7.21 -4.62
C ASP A 68 -5.32 5.89 -5.31
N LEU A 69 -6.56 5.48 -5.11
CA LEU A 69 -7.10 4.33 -5.82
C LEU A 69 -7.20 4.66 -7.31
N ASP A 70 -6.90 3.68 -8.14
CA ASP A 70 -7.12 3.83 -9.58
C ASP A 70 -8.62 3.83 -9.97
N SER A 71 -8.91 3.98 -11.25
CA SER A 71 -10.29 4.01 -11.77
C SER A 71 -11.09 2.73 -11.53
N LEU A 72 -10.43 1.63 -11.14
CA LEU A 72 -11.05 0.36 -10.78
C LEU A 72 -11.09 0.14 -9.26
N GLY A 73 -10.73 1.14 -8.47
CA GLY A 73 -10.66 1.06 -7.01
C GLY A 73 -9.53 0.18 -6.50
N ARG A 74 -8.44 0.00 -7.26
CA ARG A 74 -7.28 -0.78 -6.86
C ARG A 74 -6.26 0.12 -6.17
N CYS A 75 -5.60 -0.40 -5.12
CA CYS A 75 -4.51 0.29 -4.46
C CYS A 75 -3.33 0.47 -5.41
N GLY A 76 -2.68 1.62 -5.32
CA GLY A 76 -1.38 1.89 -5.90
C GLY A 76 -0.25 1.59 -4.92
N VAL A 77 0.79 2.39 -4.96
CA VAL A 77 1.96 2.26 -4.07
C VAL A 77 1.55 2.57 -2.63
N ALA A 78 1.93 1.70 -1.71
CA ALA A 78 1.98 1.95 -0.27
C ALA A 78 3.45 1.97 0.15
N TYR A 79 3.91 3.08 0.71
CA TYR A 79 5.31 3.32 1.02
C TYR A 79 5.44 3.99 2.37
N ALA A 80 6.27 3.43 3.25
CA ALA A 80 6.46 3.96 4.60
C ALA A 80 7.89 3.75 5.08
N ASN A 81 8.34 4.66 5.94
CA ASN A 81 9.51 4.45 6.78
C ASN A 81 9.03 4.16 8.20
N ILE A 82 9.10 2.89 8.59
CA ILE A 82 8.57 2.40 9.86
C ILE A 82 9.52 2.72 10.99
N CYS A 83 8.98 3.32 12.04
CA CYS A 83 9.67 3.49 13.31
C CYS A 83 8.68 3.34 14.47
N LYS A 84 9.20 3.27 15.71
CA LYS A 84 8.37 3.08 16.92
C LYS A 84 7.24 4.12 17.06
N ASP A 85 7.44 5.34 16.55
CA ASP A 85 6.48 6.44 16.73
C ASP A 85 5.19 6.26 15.94
N ILE A 86 5.22 5.50 14.83
CA ILE A 86 4.02 5.22 14.01
C ILE A 86 3.45 3.82 14.21
N MET A 87 4.12 2.98 14.98
CA MET A 87 3.57 1.67 15.36
C MET A 87 2.31 1.82 16.21
N PRO A 88 1.35 0.89 16.14
CA PRO A 88 0.09 1.02 16.84
C PRO A 88 0.27 1.01 18.35
N THR A 89 -0.41 1.93 19.02
CA THR A 89 -0.53 1.99 20.50
C THR A 89 -1.86 1.43 20.99
N GLU A 90 -2.77 1.07 20.08
CA GLU A 90 -4.10 0.56 20.35
C GLU A 90 -4.31 -0.80 19.69
N GLU A 91 -5.30 -1.55 20.18
CA GLU A 91 -5.69 -2.81 19.57
C GLU A 91 -6.29 -2.60 18.18
N ARG A 92 -6.03 -3.56 17.29
CA ARG A 92 -6.56 -3.55 15.93
C ARG A 92 -8.09 -3.51 15.92
N GLY A 93 -8.64 -2.53 15.25
CA GLY A 93 -10.08 -2.38 15.06
C GLY A 93 -10.65 -3.29 13.96
N LYS A 94 -11.96 -3.22 13.78
CA LYS A 94 -12.66 -3.94 12.71
C LYS A 94 -12.44 -3.25 11.37
N ILE A 95 -12.21 -4.05 10.31
CA ILE A 95 -12.02 -3.58 8.93
C ILE A 95 -13.09 -4.13 7.97
N GLY A 96 -14.12 -4.78 8.49
CA GLY A 96 -15.17 -5.44 7.69
C GLY A 96 -15.97 -4.50 6.79
N MET A 97 -16.01 -3.20 7.08
CA MET A 97 -16.68 -2.18 6.28
C MET A 97 -15.95 -1.90 4.96
N ILE A 98 -14.63 -2.07 4.90
CA ILE A 98 -13.86 -1.85 3.68
C ILE A 98 -14.05 -3.05 2.75
N LYS A 99 -14.34 -2.76 1.50
CA LYS A 99 -14.48 -3.75 0.43
C LYS A 99 -13.51 -3.40 -0.70
N PRO A 100 -12.27 -3.89 -0.63
CA PRO A 100 -11.28 -3.62 -1.67
C PRO A 100 -11.76 -4.09 -3.05
N SER A 101 -11.16 -3.59 -4.11
CA SER A 101 -11.46 -4.03 -5.48
C SER A 101 -11.45 -5.56 -5.60
N GLY A 102 -12.46 -6.12 -6.25
CA GLY A 102 -12.63 -7.58 -6.40
C GLY A 102 -13.10 -8.32 -5.14
N TRP A 103 -13.48 -7.60 -4.05
CA TRP A 103 -13.91 -8.24 -2.81
C TRP A 103 -15.16 -9.10 -3.00
N HIS A 104 -15.05 -10.37 -2.65
CA HIS A 104 -16.16 -11.30 -2.50
C HIS A 104 -15.83 -12.39 -1.47
N THR A 105 -16.86 -13.08 -1.01
CA THR A 105 -16.69 -14.13 0.01
C THR A 105 -16.78 -15.50 -0.62
N VAL A 106 -15.70 -16.27 -0.49
CA VAL A 106 -15.64 -17.67 -0.91
C VAL A 106 -15.15 -18.52 0.26
N LYS A 107 -15.77 -19.66 0.48
CA LYS A 107 -15.41 -20.57 1.57
C LYS A 107 -15.08 -21.97 1.03
N TYR A 108 -14.04 -22.57 1.59
CA TYR A 108 -13.64 -23.96 1.35
C TYR A 108 -13.30 -24.64 2.67
N ASP A 109 -13.71 -25.88 2.85
CA ASP A 109 -13.47 -26.63 4.09
C ASP A 109 -11.99 -26.98 4.31
N VAL A 110 -11.20 -27.03 3.23
CA VAL A 110 -9.75 -27.30 3.28
C VAL A 110 -8.92 -26.09 3.73
N ILE A 111 -9.53 -24.91 3.82
CA ILE A 111 -8.84 -23.66 4.23
C ILE A 111 -9.11 -23.45 5.73
N LYS A 112 -8.04 -23.22 6.49
CA LYS A 112 -8.17 -22.81 7.89
C LYS A 112 -9.03 -21.53 7.99
N ASP A 113 -10.04 -21.54 8.87
CA ASP A 113 -11.07 -20.51 9.01
C ASP A 113 -12.03 -20.42 7.79
N ARG A 114 -11.87 -21.29 6.81
CA ARG A 114 -12.72 -21.48 5.63
C ARG A 114 -12.70 -20.35 4.59
N TYR A 115 -12.31 -19.15 4.91
CA TYR A 115 -12.33 -18.01 3.98
C TYR A 115 -11.12 -18.02 3.05
N LEU A 116 -11.37 -18.09 1.73
CA LEU A 116 -10.31 -18.01 0.72
C LEU A 116 -9.68 -16.63 0.69
N TYR A 117 -10.49 -15.59 0.73
CA TYR A 117 -10.02 -14.20 0.64
C TYR A 117 -10.02 -13.49 1.99
N ASN A 118 -8.98 -12.71 2.19
CA ASN A 118 -8.78 -11.80 3.29
C ASN A 118 -8.69 -10.37 2.77
N ARG A 119 -8.96 -9.40 3.65
CA ARG A 119 -8.51 -8.03 3.48
C ARG A 119 -7.07 -7.99 3.94
N CYS A 120 -6.15 -7.87 2.99
CA CYS A 120 -4.72 -7.83 3.27
C CYS A 120 -4.28 -6.38 3.32
N HIS A 121 -3.61 -5.95 4.40
CA HIS A 121 -2.91 -4.68 4.42
C HIS A 121 -1.67 -4.77 3.54
N LEU A 122 -1.37 -3.73 2.75
CA LEU A 122 -0.11 -3.58 2.04
C LEU A 122 1.02 -3.28 3.02
N ILE A 123 0.78 -2.37 3.96
CA ILE A 123 1.60 -2.14 5.14
C ILE A 123 0.82 -2.66 6.34
N GLY A 124 1.35 -3.67 7.04
CA GLY A 124 0.67 -4.34 8.14
C GLY A 124 0.28 -3.39 9.27
N TYR A 125 -0.90 -3.61 9.89
CA TYR A 125 -1.36 -2.82 11.02
C TYR A 125 -0.31 -2.70 12.14
N GLN A 126 0.39 -3.79 12.43
CA GLN A 126 1.45 -3.83 13.45
C GLN A 126 2.63 -2.90 13.16
N LEU A 127 2.78 -2.43 11.92
CA LEU A 127 3.90 -1.58 11.49
C LEU A 127 3.59 -0.09 11.55
N ALA A 128 2.36 0.29 11.17
CA ALA A 128 2.00 1.69 10.96
C ALA A 128 0.66 2.10 11.59
N GLY A 129 -0.02 1.20 12.27
CA GLY A 129 -1.29 1.52 12.94
C GLY A 129 -2.48 1.81 12.01
N GLU A 130 -2.31 1.79 10.70
CA GLU A 130 -3.34 2.05 9.70
C GLU A 130 -4.37 0.93 9.64
N ASN A 131 -5.54 1.13 10.25
CA ASN A 131 -6.52 0.06 10.42
C ASN A 131 -7.46 -0.11 9.22
N ALA A 132 -8.32 0.86 8.94
CA ALA A 132 -9.40 0.78 7.97
C ALA A 132 -9.19 1.74 6.78
N ASN A 133 -7.97 1.83 6.30
CA ASN A 133 -7.60 2.64 5.16
C ASN A 133 -7.84 1.86 3.85
N GLU A 134 -8.75 2.35 3.00
CA GLU A 134 -9.06 1.70 1.73
C GLU A 134 -7.88 1.69 0.75
N LYS A 135 -6.96 2.64 0.87
CA LYS A 135 -5.73 2.73 0.05
C LYS A 135 -4.65 1.76 0.49
N ASN A 136 -4.81 1.12 1.66
CA ASN A 136 -3.89 0.15 2.24
C ASN A 136 -4.47 -1.28 2.28
N LEU A 137 -5.67 -1.50 1.74
CA LEU A 137 -6.34 -2.79 1.83
C LEU A 137 -6.62 -3.37 0.44
N ILE A 138 -6.13 -4.58 0.20
CA ILE A 138 -6.38 -5.33 -1.02
C ILE A 138 -7.17 -6.62 -0.74
N THR A 139 -7.84 -7.14 -1.77
CA THR A 139 -8.38 -8.50 -1.76
C THR A 139 -7.26 -9.47 -2.07
N GLY A 140 -6.80 -10.21 -1.10
CA GLY A 140 -5.78 -11.24 -1.28
C GLY A 140 -6.26 -12.59 -0.76
N THR A 141 -5.59 -13.67 -1.16
CA THR A 141 -5.87 -14.98 -0.58
C THR A 141 -5.38 -15.04 0.87
N ARG A 142 -5.98 -15.91 1.69
CA ARG A 142 -5.46 -16.19 3.03
C ARG A 142 -4.00 -16.67 2.97
N TYR A 143 -3.66 -17.46 1.97
CA TYR A 143 -2.29 -17.93 1.77
C TYR A 143 -1.31 -16.78 1.55
N LEU A 144 -1.64 -15.84 0.64
CA LEU A 144 -0.84 -14.62 0.45
C LEU A 144 -0.69 -13.85 1.77
N ASN A 145 -1.80 -13.58 2.46
CA ASN A 145 -1.80 -12.75 3.67
C ASN A 145 -0.98 -13.36 4.81
N VAL A 146 -1.15 -14.67 5.07
CA VAL A 146 -0.62 -15.31 6.28
C VAL A 146 0.71 -16.04 6.04
N THR A 147 0.89 -16.61 4.86
CA THR A 147 2.10 -17.37 4.53
C THR A 147 3.08 -16.54 3.69
N GLY A 148 2.57 -15.67 2.83
CA GLY A 148 3.41 -14.81 1.99
C GLY A 148 3.85 -13.52 2.69
N MET A 149 2.93 -12.75 3.26
CA MET A 149 3.20 -11.40 3.76
C MET A 149 3.59 -11.36 5.25
N LEU A 150 2.80 -12.00 6.11
CA LEU A 150 2.98 -11.92 7.57
C LEU A 150 4.39 -12.24 8.09
N PRO A 151 5.17 -13.19 7.54
CA PRO A 151 6.53 -13.43 8.00
C PRO A 151 7.44 -12.20 7.85
N PHE A 152 7.32 -11.47 6.74
CA PHE A 152 8.10 -10.26 6.49
C PHE A 152 7.62 -9.09 7.34
N GLU A 153 6.31 -8.96 7.55
CA GLU A 153 5.76 -7.96 8.46
C GLU A 153 6.30 -8.17 9.88
N ASN A 154 6.36 -9.41 10.35
CA ASN A 154 6.92 -9.74 11.66
C ASN A 154 8.42 -9.42 11.74
N GLU A 155 9.19 -9.74 10.70
CA GLU A 155 10.62 -9.44 10.66
C GLU A 155 10.89 -7.93 10.76
N VAL A 156 10.10 -7.10 10.07
CA VAL A 156 10.19 -5.64 10.16
C VAL A 156 9.80 -5.16 11.56
N ALA A 157 8.71 -5.69 12.13
CA ALA A 157 8.28 -5.32 13.48
C ALA A 157 9.36 -5.66 14.53
N ASP A 158 9.88 -6.88 14.51
CA ASP A 158 10.93 -7.34 15.41
C ASP A 158 12.20 -6.47 15.30
N TYR A 159 12.56 -6.06 14.07
CA TYR A 159 13.69 -5.18 13.84
C TYR A 159 13.48 -3.78 14.43
N VAL A 160 12.29 -3.20 14.24
CA VAL A 160 11.99 -1.85 14.74
C VAL A 160 11.84 -1.84 16.26
N GLU A 161 11.35 -2.93 16.87
CA GLU A 161 11.17 -3.04 18.32
C GLU A 161 12.51 -3.30 19.07
N SER A 162 13.48 -3.90 18.40
CA SER A 162 14.79 -4.20 19.01
C SER A 162 15.62 -2.94 19.28
#